data_24cde2e12341c50160d9436f82b330a9
#
_entry.id   24cde2e12341c50160d9436f82b330a9
#
_cell.length_a   1.000
_cell.length_b   1.000
_cell.length_c   1.000
_cell.angle_alpha   90.00
_cell.angle_beta   90.00
_cell.angle_gamma   90.00
#
_symmetry.space_group_name_H-M   'P 1'
#
loop_
_entity.id
_entity.type
_entity.pdbx_description
1 polymer ?
#
loop_
_entity_poly.entity_id
_entity_poly.type
_entity_poly.pdbx_seq_one_letter_code
_entity_poly.pdbx_strand_id
1 'polypeptide(L)'
;ATIYKKPQNAFVAGFIGTSNFMEGFVEKFDADMTAHIRLKSGMEFTMKLKKKIEGPIKISIRPEQFIINNPDGMGIPGEIQMYTFLGDFANYEVKLVSGQVVEANEYTKDIGFVRDIGHKVCLHFNPENISVFSEDGTEVFS
;
A
#
# COMPACT_ATOMS: atom_id res chain seq x y z
N ALA A 1 11.35 -14.81 -9.77
CA ALA A 1 10.21 -14.07 -10.10
C ALA A 1 8.93 -14.56 -9.45
N THR A 2 8.91 -15.78 -8.92
CA THR A 2 7.71 -16.29 -8.23
C THR A 2 7.42 -15.54 -6.93
N ILE A 3 8.42 -14.91 -6.32
CA ILE A 3 8.23 -14.13 -5.09
C ILE A 3 7.32 -12.91 -5.27
N TYR A 4 7.13 -12.48 -6.53
CA TYR A 4 6.28 -11.33 -6.81
C TYR A 4 4.88 -11.73 -7.25
N LYS A 5 4.54 -13.01 -7.24
CA LYS A 5 3.17 -13.44 -7.45
C LYS A 5 2.31 -12.98 -6.28
N LYS A 6 1.06 -12.63 -6.57
CA LYS A 6 0.13 -12.26 -5.51
C LYS A 6 -0.05 -13.44 -4.56
N PRO A 7 0.03 -13.22 -3.25
CA PRO A 7 -0.14 -14.29 -2.27
C PRO A 7 -1.58 -14.76 -2.23
N GLN A 8 -1.77 -16.00 -1.73
CA GLN A 8 -3.09 -16.60 -1.64
C GLN A 8 -3.88 -16.14 -0.42
N ASN A 9 -3.20 -15.62 0.59
CA ASN A 9 -3.84 -15.06 1.78
C ASN A 9 -2.87 -14.10 2.47
N ALA A 10 -3.36 -13.38 3.47
CA ALA A 10 -2.56 -12.38 4.16
C ALA A 10 -1.38 -12.97 4.94
N PHE A 11 -1.52 -14.19 5.44
CA PHE A 11 -0.42 -14.89 6.13
C PHE A 11 0.75 -15.13 5.18
N VAL A 12 0.45 -15.61 3.96
CA VAL A 12 1.49 -15.83 2.95
C VAL A 12 2.14 -14.52 2.54
N ALA A 13 1.33 -13.44 2.42
CA ALA A 13 1.85 -12.12 2.10
C ALA A 13 2.88 -11.64 3.15
N GLY A 14 2.57 -11.82 4.42
CA GLY A 14 3.49 -11.45 5.50
C GLY A 14 4.73 -12.32 5.55
N PHE A 15 4.60 -13.59 5.18
CA PHE A 15 5.72 -14.53 5.19
C PHE A 15 6.72 -14.30 4.08
N ILE A 16 6.26 -13.93 2.87
CA ILE A 16 7.13 -13.75 1.70
C ILE A 16 8.06 -12.54 1.88
N GLY A 17 7.72 -11.63 2.74
CA GLY A 17 8.54 -10.45 3.02
C GLY A 17 7.74 -9.40 3.75
N THR A 18 8.36 -8.26 3.99
CA THR A 18 7.70 -7.16 4.65
C THR A 18 6.55 -6.67 3.78
N SER A 19 5.34 -6.68 4.34
CA SER A 19 4.16 -6.13 3.70
C SER A 19 3.48 -5.17 4.65
N ASN A 20 2.95 -4.09 4.09
CA ASN A 20 2.12 -3.15 4.84
C ASN A 20 0.67 -3.60 4.69
N PHE A 21 0.02 -3.87 5.81
CA PHE A 21 -1.41 -4.21 5.80
C PHE A 21 -2.20 -2.97 6.20
N MET A 22 -3.18 -2.63 5.37
CA MET A 22 -4.02 -1.47 5.61
C MET A 22 -5.48 -1.89 5.62
N GLU A 23 -6.25 -1.28 6.51
CA GLU A 23 -7.68 -1.52 6.58
C GLU A 23 -8.39 -0.68 5.54
N GLY A 24 -9.38 -1.28 4.88
CA GLY A 24 -10.20 -0.61 3.90
C GLY A 24 -11.64 -1.10 3.96
N PHE A 25 -12.47 -0.50 3.13
CA PHE A 25 -13.89 -0.81 3.07
C PHE A 25 -14.36 -0.74 1.62
N VAL A 26 -15.04 -1.79 1.18
CA VAL A 26 -15.69 -1.79 -0.14
C VAL A 26 -17.07 -1.17 0.01
N GLU A 27 -17.24 0.01 -0.55
CA GLU A 27 -18.50 0.76 -0.41
C GLU A 27 -19.55 0.30 -1.40
N LYS A 28 -19.14 -0.04 -2.62
CA LYS A 28 -20.05 -0.55 -3.64
C LYS A 28 -19.31 -1.28 -4.74
N PHE A 29 -20.06 -2.03 -5.51
CA PHE A 29 -19.59 -2.76 -6.69
C PHE A 29 -20.38 -2.31 -7.91
N ASP A 30 -19.67 -2.12 -9.01
CA ASP A 30 -20.30 -1.93 -10.31
C ASP A 30 -20.56 -3.29 -10.99
N ALA A 31 -21.39 -3.27 -12.05
CA ALA A 31 -21.78 -4.50 -12.73
C ALA A 31 -20.60 -5.27 -13.36
N ASP A 32 -19.50 -4.58 -13.64
CA ASP A 32 -18.30 -5.16 -14.25
C ASP A 32 -17.27 -5.68 -13.25
N MET A 33 -17.68 -5.92 -12.01
CA MET A 33 -16.82 -6.36 -10.91
C MET A 33 -15.82 -5.31 -10.44
N THR A 34 -16.06 -4.04 -10.70
CA THR A 34 -15.24 -2.95 -10.17
C THR A 34 -15.70 -2.59 -8.76
N ALA A 35 -14.80 -2.72 -7.80
CA ALA A 35 -15.05 -2.34 -6.41
C ALA A 35 -14.65 -0.90 -6.17
N HIS A 36 -15.46 -0.16 -5.42
CA HIS A 36 -15.13 1.17 -4.93
C HIS A 36 -14.64 1.03 -3.50
N ILE A 37 -13.36 1.29 -3.29
CA ILE A 37 -12.68 1.03 -2.02
C ILE A 37 -12.27 2.34 -1.37
N ARG A 38 -12.54 2.45 -0.07
CA ARG A 38 -12.03 3.55 0.75
C ARG A 38 -11.12 2.96 1.82
N LEU A 39 -9.93 3.51 1.94
CA LEU A 39 -9.00 3.16 3.01
C LEU A 39 -9.33 3.95 4.28
N LYS A 40 -8.96 3.40 5.43
CA LYS A 40 -9.12 4.07 6.71
C LYS A 40 -8.43 5.44 6.73
N SER A 41 -7.38 5.62 5.95
CA SER A 41 -6.68 6.90 5.79
C SER A 41 -7.50 7.96 5.03
N GLY A 42 -8.61 7.57 4.39
CA GLY A 42 -9.45 8.47 3.58
C GLY A 42 -9.21 8.38 2.09
N MET A 43 -8.15 7.72 1.64
CA MET A 43 -7.89 7.55 0.22
C MET A 43 -8.94 6.64 -0.41
N GLU A 44 -9.43 7.02 -1.59
CA GLU A 44 -10.41 6.24 -2.34
C GLU A 44 -9.82 5.83 -3.69
N PHE A 45 -10.14 4.61 -4.12
CA PHE A 45 -9.74 4.12 -5.43
C PHE A 45 -10.69 3.02 -5.89
N THR A 46 -10.59 2.66 -7.16
CA THR A 46 -11.38 1.58 -7.73
C THR A 46 -10.47 0.51 -8.28
N MET A 47 -10.92 -0.74 -8.23
CA MET A 47 -10.20 -1.86 -8.84
C MET A 47 -11.15 -3.03 -9.08
N LYS A 48 -10.79 -3.91 -10.01
CA LYS A 48 -11.55 -5.13 -10.24
C LYS A 48 -11.17 -6.19 -9.22
N LEU A 49 -12.16 -6.86 -8.66
CA LEU A 49 -11.97 -7.98 -7.75
C LEU A 49 -12.53 -9.25 -8.37
N LYS A 50 -12.01 -10.39 -7.91
CA LYS A 50 -12.45 -11.71 -8.40
C LYS A 50 -13.80 -12.15 -7.84
N LYS A 51 -14.19 -11.56 -6.71
CA LYS A 51 -15.40 -11.92 -5.98
C LYS A 51 -16.11 -10.66 -5.56
N LYS A 52 -17.43 -10.65 -5.67
CA LYS A 52 -18.24 -9.52 -5.24
C LYS A 52 -18.39 -9.55 -3.73
N ILE A 53 -17.87 -8.53 -3.07
CA ILE A 53 -17.97 -8.35 -1.62
C ILE A 53 -18.27 -6.89 -1.31
N GLU A 54 -18.89 -6.67 -0.17
CA GLU A 54 -19.08 -5.33 0.40
C GLU A 54 -18.67 -5.38 1.86
N GLY A 55 -18.17 -4.27 2.38
CA GLY A 55 -17.77 -4.20 3.78
C GLY A 55 -16.26 -4.18 3.98
N PRO A 56 -15.80 -4.53 5.18
CA PRO A 56 -14.39 -4.38 5.54
C PRO A 56 -13.50 -5.36 4.79
N ILE A 57 -12.34 -4.86 4.39
CA ILE A 57 -11.29 -5.64 3.73
C ILE A 57 -9.93 -5.26 4.31
N LYS A 58 -8.94 -6.06 3.98
CA LYS A 58 -7.55 -5.77 4.29
C LYS A 58 -6.77 -5.73 2.98
N ILE A 59 -5.93 -4.73 2.80
CA ILE A 59 -5.04 -4.68 1.63
C ILE A 59 -3.60 -4.86 2.07
N SER A 60 -2.80 -5.44 1.17
CA SER A 60 -1.38 -5.68 1.39
C SER A 60 -0.61 -4.91 0.32
N ILE A 61 0.30 -4.04 0.76
CA ILE A 61 1.14 -3.24 -0.11
C ILE A 61 2.59 -3.46 0.33
N ARG A 62 3.43 -3.94 -0.58
CA ARG A 62 4.85 -4.10 -0.29
C ARG A 62 5.55 -2.75 -0.35
N PRO A 63 6.66 -2.57 0.39
CA PRO A 63 7.36 -1.28 0.39
C PRO A 63 7.72 -0.76 -0.99
N GLU A 64 8.13 -1.63 -1.90
CA GLU A 64 8.51 -1.26 -3.26
C GLU A 64 7.32 -0.90 -4.15
N GLN A 65 6.10 -1.21 -3.72
CA GLN A 65 4.88 -0.88 -4.47
C GLN A 65 4.36 0.52 -4.17
N PHE A 66 4.82 1.13 -3.10
CA PHE A 66 4.49 2.52 -2.83
C PHE A 66 5.27 3.46 -3.75
N ILE A 67 4.61 4.52 -4.18
CA ILE A 67 5.21 5.61 -4.90
C ILE A 67 5.17 6.82 -3.99
N ILE A 68 6.34 7.42 -3.77
CA ILE A 68 6.49 8.56 -2.85
C ILE A 68 6.43 9.86 -3.64
N ASN A 69 5.47 10.70 -3.32
CA ASN A 69 5.28 12.01 -3.95
C ASN A 69 5.53 13.13 -2.97
N ASN A 70 5.65 14.34 -3.52
CA ASN A 70 5.67 15.55 -2.72
C ASN A 70 4.37 15.72 -1.92
N PRO A 71 4.38 16.51 -0.82
CA PRO A 71 3.20 16.62 0.06
C PRO A 71 1.94 17.15 -0.61
N ASP A 72 2.08 17.89 -1.71
CA ASP A 72 0.95 18.41 -2.48
C ASP A 72 0.50 17.47 -3.58
N GLY A 73 1.13 16.29 -3.69
CA GLY A 73 0.79 15.29 -4.70
C GLY A 73 -0.38 14.42 -4.29
N MET A 74 -0.71 13.48 -5.19
CA MET A 74 -1.75 12.48 -4.91
C MET A 74 -1.26 11.46 -3.90
N GLY A 75 -2.17 11.00 -3.06
CA GLY A 75 -1.92 9.88 -2.19
C GLY A 75 -2.25 10.14 -0.74
N ILE A 76 -1.76 9.27 0.11
CA ILE A 76 -1.98 9.31 1.55
C ILE A 76 -0.89 10.18 2.18
N PRO A 77 -1.26 11.27 2.87
CA PRO A 77 -0.25 12.11 3.52
C PRO A 77 0.47 11.38 4.65
N GLY A 78 1.76 11.62 4.77
CA GLY A 78 2.57 11.05 5.82
C GLY A 78 3.84 11.85 6.06
N GLU A 79 4.60 11.41 7.06
CA GLU A 79 5.85 12.07 7.45
C GLU A 79 6.93 11.01 7.65
N ILE A 80 8.11 11.26 7.09
CA ILE A 80 9.26 10.36 7.24
C ILE A 80 9.68 10.34 8.71
N GLN A 81 9.66 9.16 9.32
CA GLN A 81 10.09 8.97 10.71
C GLN A 81 11.52 8.46 10.80
N MET A 82 11.93 7.66 9.84
CA MET A 82 13.23 7.03 9.82
C MET A 82 13.54 6.56 8.39
N TYR A 83 14.82 6.42 8.07
CA TYR A 83 15.22 5.79 6.81
C TYR A 83 16.41 4.87 7.05
N THR A 84 16.53 3.87 6.17
CA THR A 84 17.67 2.98 6.12
C THR A 84 18.17 2.96 4.68
N PHE A 85 19.45 3.22 4.50
CA PHE A 85 20.05 3.20 3.17
C PHE A 85 20.48 1.77 2.85
N LEU A 86 19.96 1.23 1.75
CA LEU A 86 20.18 -0.17 1.37
C LEU A 86 20.82 -0.25 -0.03
N GLY A 87 21.91 0.46 -0.24
CA GLY A 87 22.59 0.49 -1.52
C GLY A 87 21.91 1.40 -2.51
N ASP A 88 21.23 0.84 -3.51
CA ASP A 88 20.60 1.61 -4.58
C ASP A 88 19.28 2.27 -4.17
N PHE A 89 18.73 1.89 -3.02
CA PHE A 89 17.44 2.43 -2.58
C PHE A 89 17.46 2.74 -1.10
N ALA A 90 16.51 3.57 -0.67
CA ALA A 90 16.26 3.87 0.73
C ALA A 90 14.92 3.25 1.14
N ASN A 91 14.90 2.65 2.32
CA ASN A 91 13.67 2.20 2.97
C ASN A 91 13.27 3.27 3.96
N TYR A 92 12.04 3.77 3.82
CA TYR A 92 11.50 4.79 4.71
C TYR A 92 10.41 4.22 5.59
N GLU A 93 10.44 4.57 6.87
CA GLU A 93 9.29 4.40 7.74
C GLU A 93 8.51 5.70 7.71
N VAL A 94 7.26 5.61 7.28
CA VAL A 94 6.40 6.77 7.06
C VAL A 94 5.19 6.67 7.99
N LYS A 95 5.01 7.68 8.83
CA LYS A 95 3.82 7.76 9.70
C LYS A 95 2.72 8.47 8.95
N LEU A 96 1.64 7.75 8.69
CA LEU A 96 0.47 8.27 8.00
C LEU A 96 -0.36 9.15 8.94
N VAL A 97 -1.24 9.97 8.36
CA VAL A 97 -2.16 10.82 9.14
C VAL A 97 -3.06 10.00 10.06
N SER A 98 -3.33 8.75 9.71
CA SER A 98 -4.10 7.83 10.55
C SER A 98 -3.35 7.36 11.79
N GLY A 99 -2.04 7.62 11.87
CA GLY A 99 -1.18 7.13 12.93
C GLY A 99 -0.45 5.84 12.61
N GLN A 100 -0.86 5.15 11.55
CA GLN A 100 -0.19 3.92 11.13
C GLN A 100 1.20 4.26 10.56
N VAL A 101 2.19 3.42 10.88
CA VAL A 101 3.52 3.52 10.28
C VAL A 101 3.64 2.43 9.21
N VAL A 102 4.02 2.83 8.01
CA VAL A 102 4.23 1.93 6.88
C VAL A 102 5.66 2.06 6.38
N GLU A 103 6.12 1.06 5.63
CA GLU A 103 7.42 1.09 4.98
C GLU A 103 7.26 1.32 3.49
N ALA A 104 8.08 2.20 2.94
CA ALA A 104 8.10 2.52 1.52
C ALA A 104 9.53 2.61 1.02
N ASN A 105 9.80 2.04 -0.14
CA ASN A 105 11.13 2.04 -0.75
C ASN A 105 11.17 3.00 -1.94
N GLU A 106 12.30 3.65 -2.11
CA GLU A 106 12.51 4.55 -3.25
C GLU A 106 13.94 4.40 -3.74
N TYR A 107 14.12 4.28 -5.06
CA TYR A 107 15.44 4.22 -5.65
C TYR A 107 16.06 5.61 -5.61
N THR A 108 17.15 5.75 -4.87
CA THR A 108 17.76 7.06 -4.64
C THR A 108 18.42 7.65 -5.89
N LYS A 109 18.88 6.82 -6.80
CA LYS A 109 19.47 7.32 -8.04
C LYS A 109 18.44 7.90 -9.01
N ASP A 110 17.15 7.56 -8.85
CA ASP A 110 16.09 8.14 -9.68
C ASP A 110 15.77 9.56 -9.29
N ILE A 111 15.99 9.93 -8.03
CA ILE A 111 15.67 11.25 -7.49
C ILE A 111 16.92 12.06 -7.11
N GLY A 112 18.08 11.41 -6.99
CA GLY A 112 19.35 12.06 -6.70
C GLY A 112 19.56 12.51 -5.25
N PHE A 113 18.64 12.14 -4.32
CA PHE A 113 18.78 12.51 -2.90
C PHE A 113 18.03 11.51 -2.02
N VAL A 114 18.29 11.57 -0.71
CA VAL A 114 17.56 10.82 0.32
C VAL A 114 16.65 11.80 1.06
N ARG A 115 15.42 11.39 1.31
CA ARG A 115 14.45 12.23 2.04
C ARG A 115 14.80 12.24 3.53
N ASP A 116 14.73 13.39 4.15
CA ASP A 116 15.09 13.54 5.55
C ASP A 116 13.97 13.17 6.51
N ILE A 117 14.35 12.82 7.74
CA ILE A 117 13.41 12.64 8.85
C ILE A 117 12.63 13.95 9.05
N GLY A 118 11.32 13.83 9.23
CA GLY A 118 10.42 14.97 9.35
C GLY A 118 9.90 15.50 8.02
N HIS A 119 10.43 15.01 6.90
CA HIS A 119 9.97 15.40 5.57
C HIS A 119 8.55 14.90 5.33
N LYS A 120 7.68 15.76 4.85
CA LYS A 120 6.30 15.38 4.53
C LYS A 120 6.21 14.87 3.10
N VAL A 121 5.45 13.82 2.93
CA VAL A 121 5.27 13.14 1.64
C VAL A 121 3.83 12.70 1.47
N CYS A 122 3.47 12.29 0.26
CA CYS A 122 2.24 11.56 -0.02
C CYS A 122 2.60 10.21 -0.63
N LEU A 123 1.94 9.16 -0.19
CA LEU A 123 2.15 7.81 -0.72
C LEU A 123 0.97 7.40 -1.56
N HIS A 124 1.25 6.85 -2.74
CA HIS A 124 0.22 6.20 -3.53
C HIS A 124 0.75 4.90 -4.13
N PHE A 125 -0.11 4.18 -4.83
CA PHE A 125 0.22 2.89 -5.39
C PHE A 125 -0.65 2.63 -6.61
N ASN A 126 -0.21 1.68 -7.44
CA ASN A 126 -1.02 1.18 -8.54
C ASN A 126 -1.93 0.06 -8.01
N PRO A 127 -3.26 0.22 -8.06
CA PRO A 127 -4.18 -0.82 -7.55
C PRO A 127 -3.98 -2.20 -8.17
N GLU A 128 -3.43 -2.29 -9.37
CA GLU A 128 -3.15 -3.57 -10.02
C GLU A 128 -2.04 -4.36 -9.32
N ASN A 129 -1.19 -3.69 -8.55
CA ASN A 129 -0.03 -4.33 -7.91
C ASN A 129 -0.29 -4.77 -6.47
N ILE A 130 -1.34 -4.28 -5.83
CA ILE A 130 -1.63 -4.61 -4.44
C ILE A 130 -2.50 -5.87 -4.36
N SER A 131 -2.61 -6.42 -3.15
CA SER A 131 -3.47 -7.57 -2.89
C SER A 131 -4.58 -7.18 -1.94
N VAL A 132 -5.78 -7.69 -2.22
CA VAL A 132 -6.97 -7.44 -1.40
C VAL A 132 -7.42 -8.75 -0.77
N PHE A 133 -7.61 -8.72 0.53
CA PHE A 133 -8.00 -9.89 1.32
C PHE A 133 -9.26 -9.60 2.11
N SER A 134 -9.93 -10.69 2.55
CA SER A 134 -10.97 -10.58 3.56
C SER A 134 -10.40 -9.95 4.83
N GLU A 135 -11.28 -9.42 5.67
CA GLU A 135 -10.86 -8.74 6.92
C GLU A 135 -9.99 -9.63 7.79
N ASP A 136 -10.32 -10.94 7.86
CA ASP A 136 -9.54 -11.92 8.63
C ASP A 136 -8.30 -12.44 7.91
N GLY A 137 -8.10 -12.05 6.66
CA GLY A 137 -6.93 -12.45 5.88
C GLY A 137 -6.98 -13.86 5.30
N THR A 138 -8.11 -14.56 5.39
CA THR A 138 -8.21 -15.97 4.96
C THR A 138 -8.54 -16.12 3.48
N GLU A 139 -9.17 -15.13 2.85
CA GLU A 139 -9.52 -15.19 1.44
C GLU A 139 -8.84 -14.06 0.69
N VAL A 140 -8.43 -14.33 -0.55
CA VAL A 140 -7.87 -13.33 -1.46
C VAL A 140 -8.91 -12.97 -2.52
N PHE A 141 -9.08 -11.67 -2.77
CA PHE A 141 -10.06 -11.16 -3.72
C PHE A 141 -9.42 -10.55 -4.98
N SER A 142 -8.10 -10.36 -4.95
CA SER A 142 -7.40 -9.79 -6.12
C SER A 142 -6.03 -10.41 -6.32
#